data_25dd5a673516b73e91467ccc8dac98f3
#
_entry.id   25dd5a673516b73e91467ccc8dac98f3
#
_cell.length_a   1.000
_cell.length_b   1.000
_cell.length_c   1.000
_cell.angle_alpha   90.00
_cell.angle_beta   90.00
_cell.angle_gamma   90.00
#
_symmetry.space_group_name_H-M   'P 1'
#
loop_
_entity.id
_entity.type
_entity.pdbx_description
1 polymer ?
#
loop_
_entity_poly.entity_id
_entity_poly.type
_entity_poly.pdbx_seq_one_letter_code
_entity_poly.pdbx_strand_id
1 'polypeptide(L)'
;MDRLDFSLHNREFVLHTGELGGKRLTIVSSGIGVDNIDILINELDAAVNVDLEKRQVKEKLTSLRFLRLGTSGAIQPEISVGTVVASKFAFALDGVPLSYEMEFNQDEIDLMM
;
A
#
# COMPACT_ATOMS: atom_id res chain seq x y z
N MET A 1 15.94 -1.83 -10.53
CA MET A 1 16.43 -0.98 -9.43
C MET A 1 17.88 -0.66 -9.74
N ASP A 2 18.23 0.61 -9.83
CA ASP A 2 19.57 1.05 -10.28
C ASP A 2 20.63 0.81 -9.21
N ARG A 3 20.21 0.91 -7.93
CA ARG A 3 21.01 0.58 -6.77
C ARG A 3 20.12 -0.07 -5.71
N LEU A 4 20.56 -1.21 -5.19
CA LEU A 4 19.92 -1.91 -4.07
C LEU A 4 20.73 -1.61 -2.80
N ASP A 5 20.10 -0.98 -1.81
CA ASP A 5 20.73 -0.63 -0.53
C ASP A 5 20.48 -1.71 0.53
N PHE A 6 19.27 -2.29 0.51
CA PHE A 6 18.83 -3.25 1.52
C PHE A 6 17.85 -4.25 0.94
N SER A 7 17.93 -5.49 1.39
CA SER A 7 16.99 -6.56 1.04
C SER A 7 16.68 -7.41 2.25
N LEU A 8 15.40 -7.70 2.45
CA LEU A 8 14.91 -8.56 3.52
C LEU A 8 13.90 -9.54 2.94
N HIS A 9 13.96 -10.77 3.42
CA HIS A 9 12.94 -11.79 3.17
C HIS A 9 12.51 -12.39 4.49
N ASN A 10 11.25 -12.28 4.80
CA ASN A 10 10.67 -12.86 6.01
C ASN A 10 9.24 -13.33 5.72
N ARG A 11 8.99 -14.62 5.89
CA ARG A 11 7.73 -15.26 5.50
C ARG A 11 7.41 -15.01 4.02
N GLU A 12 6.19 -14.54 3.71
CA GLU A 12 5.75 -14.15 2.37
C GLU A 12 6.22 -12.75 1.94
N PHE A 13 6.80 -11.97 2.86
CA PHE A 13 7.24 -10.62 2.57
C PHE A 13 8.67 -10.58 2.06
N VAL A 14 8.85 -9.99 0.90
CA VAL A 14 10.15 -9.64 0.33
C VAL A 14 10.21 -8.13 0.19
N LEU A 15 11.22 -7.52 0.77
CA LEU A 15 11.40 -6.08 0.79
C LEU A 15 12.75 -5.72 0.18
N HIS A 16 12.74 -4.75 -0.73
CA HIS A 16 13.91 -4.16 -1.35
C HIS A 16 13.87 -2.65 -1.23
N THR A 17 14.89 -2.04 -0.65
CA THR A 17 15.05 -0.59 -0.59
C THR A 17 16.26 -0.18 -1.43
N GLY A 18 16.11 0.89 -2.21
CA GLY A 18 17.19 1.37 -3.07
C GLY A 18 16.74 2.55 -3.93
N GLU A 19 17.41 2.72 -5.07
CA GLU A 19 17.10 3.78 -6.02
C GLU A 19 16.63 3.22 -7.36
N LEU A 20 15.66 3.92 -7.96
CA LEU A 20 15.16 3.67 -9.29
C LEU A 20 14.87 5.01 -9.97
N GLY A 21 15.52 5.29 -11.12
CA GLY A 21 15.36 6.55 -11.84
C GLY A 21 15.73 7.78 -10.99
N GLY A 22 16.76 7.67 -10.14
CA GLY A 22 17.19 8.74 -9.23
C GLY A 22 16.25 8.99 -8.05
N LYS A 23 15.25 8.13 -7.83
CA LYS A 23 14.33 8.23 -6.70
C LYS A 23 14.56 7.08 -5.73
N ARG A 24 14.65 7.42 -4.45
CA ARG A 24 14.69 6.42 -3.38
C ARG A 24 13.30 5.87 -3.11
N LEU A 25 13.17 4.55 -3.11
CA LEU A 25 11.92 3.86 -2.87
C LEU A 25 12.15 2.50 -2.20
N THR A 26 11.09 1.99 -1.62
CA THR A 26 11.03 0.61 -1.10
C THR A 26 9.96 -0.14 -1.88
N ILE A 27 10.31 -1.31 -2.38
CA ILE A 27 9.37 -2.25 -3.00
C ILE A 27 9.17 -3.38 -2.01
N VAL A 28 7.93 -3.75 -1.77
CA VAL A 28 7.59 -4.86 -0.86
C VAL A 28 6.49 -5.71 -1.47
N SER A 29 6.63 -7.03 -1.39
CA SER A 29 5.56 -7.94 -1.73
C SER A 29 4.48 -7.90 -0.65
N SER A 30 3.22 -7.79 -1.05
CA SER A 30 2.10 -7.71 -0.08
C SER A 30 1.43 -9.06 0.20
N GLY A 31 1.84 -10.12 -0.51
CA GLY A 31 1.10 -11.38 -0.44
C GLY A 31 -0.32 -11.25 -1.00
N ILE A 32 -1.21 -12.12 -0.56
CA ILE A 32 -2.62 -12.18 -0.98
C ILE A 32 -3.52 -11.96 0.24
N GLY A 33 -4.58 -11.19 0.04
CA GLY A 33 -5.60 -10.93 1.06
C GLY A 33 -5.48 -9.58 1.72
N VAL A 34 -6.59 -9.15 2.29
CA VAL A 34 -6.71 -7.84 2.95
C VAL A 34 -5.93 -7.79 4.25
N ASP A 35 -5.85 -8.90 4.99
CA ASP A 35 -5.13 -9.00 6.24
C ASP A 35 -3.64 -8.71 6.06
N ASN A 36 -3.03 -9.21 4.97
CA ASN A 36 -1.64 -8.94 4.65
C ASN A 36 -1.40 -7.47 4.31
N ILE A 37 -2.33 -6.82 3.63
CA ILE A 37 -2.25 -5.39 3.31
C ILE A 37 -2.35 -4.57 4.59
N ASP A 38 -3.29 -4.91 5.47
CA ASP A 38 -3.49 -4.24 6.75
C ASP A 38 -2.23 -4.32 7.61
N ILE A 39 -1.69 -5.51 7.83
CA ILE A 39 -0.45 -5.72 8.57
C ILE A 39 0.70 -4.91 7.94
N LEU A 40 0.88 -4.99 6.63
CA LEU A 40 1.97 -4.34 5.93
C LEU A 40 1.94 -2.82 6.11
N ILE A 41 0.79 -2.19 5.95
CA ILE A 41 0.64 -0.73 6.07
C ILE A 41 0.95 -0.30 7.50
N ASN A 42 0.37 -0.97 8.50
CA ASN A 42 0.57 -0.65 9.90
C ASN A 42 2.02 -0.86 10.35
N GLU A 43 2.66 -1.96 9.94
CA GLU A 43 4.06 -2.23 10.30
C GLU A 43 5.02 -1.23 9.64
N LEU A 44 4.79 -0.83 8.40
CA LEU A 44 5.60 0.19 7.72
C LEU A 44 5.41 1.57 8.35
N ASP A 45 4.19 1.92 8.72
CA ASP A 45 3.92 3.18 9.44
C ASP A 45 4.60 3.16 10.81
N ALA A 46 4.45 2.10 11.57
CA ALA A 46 5.10 1.95 12.87
C ALA A 46 6.63 2.02 12.78
N ALA A 47 7.24 1.37 11.78
CA ALA A 47 8.69 1.42 11.58
C ALA A 47 9.21 2.84 11.33
N VAL A 48 8.40 3.71 10.72
CA VAL A 48 8.77 5.10 10.41
C VAL A 48 8.39 6.05 11.53
N ASN A 49 7.24 5.87 12.15
CA ASN A 49 6.61 6.86 13.02
C ASN A 49 6.63 6.52 14.52
N VAL A 50 7.06 5.30 14.88
CA VAL A 50 7.21 4.90 16.28
C VAL A 50 8.69 4.81 16.66
N ASP A 51 9.05 5.33 17.81
CA ASP A 51 10.29 5.05 18.49
C ASP A 51 10.16 3.68 19.17
N LEU A 52 10.73 2.65 18.55
CA LEU A 52 10.56 1.27 19.01
C LEU A 52 11.26 0.97 20.33
N GLU A 53 12.28 1.74 20.70
CA GLU A 53 12.96 1.61 22.00
C GLU A 53 12.09 2.17 23.13
N LYS A 54 11.56 3.38 22.92
CA LYS A 54 10.69 4.05 23.89
C LYS A 54 9.24 3.58 23.83
N ARG A 55 8.85 2.89 22.75
CA ARG A 55 7.48 2.46 22.46
C ARG A 55 6.49 3.64 22.45
N GLN A 56 6.89 4.72 21.82
CA GLN A 56 6.11 5.97 21.75
C GLN A 56 6.09 6.47 20.31
N VAL A 57 4.98 7.09 19.94
CA VAL A 57 4.85 7.79 18.66
C VAL A 57 5.83 8.96 18.64
N LYS A 58 6.53 9.13 17.52
CA LYS A 58 7.48 10.25 17.34
C LYS A 58 6.72 11.57 17.30
N GLU A 59 7.31 12.62 17.85
CA GLU A 59 6.73 13.98 17.81
C GLU A 59 6.53 14.49 16.38
N LYS A 60 7.47 14.14 15.49
CA LYS A 60 7.40 14.50 14.07
C LYS A 60 7.07 13.25 13.25
N LEU A 61 5.86 13.22 12.71
CA LEU A 61 5.41 12.16 11.85
C LEU A 61 5.86 12.36 10.40
N THR A 62 6.11 11.26 9.72
CA THR A 62 6.46 11.20 8.29
C THR A 62 5.30 10.54 7.55
N SER A 63 4.71 11.27 6.60
CA SER A 63 3.70 10.68 5.71
C SER A 63 4.35 9.72 4.72
N LEU A 64 3.82 8.51 4.65
CA LEU A 64 4.19 7.51 3.67
C LEU A 64 3.27 7.60 2.44
N ARG A 65 3.84 7.34 1.26
CA ARG A 65 3.08 7.20 0.02
C ARG A 65 3.15 5.77 -0.44
N PHE A 66 2.00 5.14 -0.56
CA PHE A 66 1.87 3.78 -1.06
C PHE A 66 1.37 3.78 -2.50
N LEU A 67 2.00 2.97 -3.34
CA LEU A 67 1.53 2.66 -4.68
C LEU A 67 1.43 1.14 -4.80
N ARG A 68 0.22 0.63 -4.90
CA ARG A 68 0.00 -0.80 -5.11
C ARG A 68 -0.03 -1.11 -6.61
N LEU A 69 0.87 -1.98 -7.02
CA LEU A 69 0.87 -2.56 -8.37
C LEU A 69 0.39 -4.01 -8.27
N GLY A 70 -0.55 -4.36 -9.10
CA GLY A 70 -1.11 -5.70 -9.12
C GLY A 70 -1.61 -6.08 -10.52
N THR A 71 -2.20 -7.24 -10.61
CA THR A 71 -2.85 -7.72 -11.83
C THR A 71 -4.33 -7.95 -11.57
N SER A 72 -5.16 -7.78 -12.58
CA SER A 72 -6.58 -8.06 -12.54
C SER A 72 -7.06 -8.64 -13.86
N GLY A 73 -8.15 -9.42 -13.81
CA GLY A 73 -8.87 -9.81 -15.02
C GLY A 73 -9.74 -8.64 -15.51
N ALA A 74 -9.84 -8.48 -16.84
CA ALA A 74 -10.81 -7.59 -17.44
C ALA A 74 -12.07 -8.40 -17.80
N ILE A 75 -13.23 -7.82 -17.51
CA ILE A 75 -14.54 -8.38 -17.88
C ILE A 75 -15.16 -7.64 -19.07
N GLN A 76 -14.47 -6.64 -19.60
CA GLN A 76 -14.89 -5.82 -20.73
C GLN A 76 -14.04 -6.17 -21.96
N PRO A 77 -14.64 -6.48 -23.10
CA PRO A 77 -13.91 -6.99 -24.27
C PRO A 77 -12.97 -5.94 -24.90
N GLU A 78 -13.22 -4.66 -24.68
CA GLU A 78 -12.39 -3.55 -25.16
C GLU A 78 -11.08 -3.36 -24.37
N ILE A 79 -10.95 -3.99 -23.20
CA ILE A 79 -9.75 -3.92 -22.39
C ILE A 79 -8.81 -5.06 -22.77
N SER A 80 -7.79 -4.74 -23.54
CA SER A 80 -6.79 -5.72 -23.98
C SER A 80 -5.87 -6.17 -22.86
N VAL A 81 -5.32 -7.39 -23.00
CA VAL A 81 -4.23 -7.87 -22.13
C VAL A 81 -3.03 -6.92 -22.21
N GLY A 82 -2.48 -6.57 -21.05
CA GLY A 82 -1.37 -5.62 -20.94
C GLY A 82 -1.79 -4.15 -20.80
N THR A 83 -3.11 -3.87 -20.81
CA THR A 83 -3.61 -2.53 -20.51
C THR A 83 -3.30 -2.16 -19.06
N VAL A 84 -2.76 -0.96 -18.86
CA VAL A 84 -2.58 -0.38 -17.52
C VAL A 84 -3.86 0.32 -17.11
N VAL A 85 -4.41 -0.09 -15.96
CA VAL A 85 -5.65 0.48 -15.41
C VAL A 85 -5.35 1.11 -14.06
N ALA A 86 -5.78 2.34 -13.86
CA ALA A 86 -5.76 3.02 -12.56
C ALA A 86 -7.18 3.10 -12.02
N SER A 87 -7.40 2.61 -10.81
CA SER A 87 -8.70 2.71 -10.13
C SER A 87 -8.95 4.15 -9.68
N LYS A 88 -10.14 4.68 -9.98
CA LYS A 88 -10.59 5.96 -9.42
C LYS A 88 -11.26 5.73 -8.06
N PHE A 89 -12.04 4.66 -7.94
CA PHE A 89 -12.72 4.26 -6.73
C PHE A 89 -12.47 2.79 -6.42
N ALA A 90 -12.62 2.42 -5.16
CA ALA A 90 -12.60 1.04 -4.70
C ALA A 90 -13.70 0.84 -3.66
N PHE A 91 -14.39 -0.30 -3.74
CA PHE A 91 -15.35 -0.73 -2.72
C PHE A 91 -14.72 -1.82 -1.87
N ALA A 92 -14.71 -1.63 -0.57
CA ALA A 92 -14.34 -2.66 0.36
C ALA A 92 -15.55 -3.56 0.64
N LEU A 93 -15.41 -4.83 0.32
CA LEU A 93 -16.42 -5.87 0.59
C LEU A 93 -16.03 -6.75 1.79
N ASP A 94 -15.08 -6.27 2.58
CA ASP A 94 -14.57 -6.92 3.79
C ASP A 94 -14.75 -6.00 5.01
N GLY A 95 -14.42 -6.49 6.19
CA GLY A 95 -14.59 -5.76 7.46
C GLY A 95 -13.41 -4.87 7.86
N VAL A 96 -12.29 -4.89 7.16
CA VAL A 96 -11.07 -4.15 7.54
C VAL A 96 -11.31 -2.64 7.62
N PRO A 97 -11.99 -2.00 6.64
CA PRO A 97 -12.25 -0.56 6.73
C PRO A 97 -13.06 -0.11 7.94
N LEU A 98 -13.84 -1.01 8.55
CA LEU A 98 -14.62 -0.70 9.76
C LEU A 98 -13.72 -0.44 10.99
N SER A 99 -12.45 -0.82 10.92
CA SER A 99 -11.46 -0.59 11.98
C SER A 99 -10.74 0.74 11.83
N TYR A 100 -11.02 1.50 10.77
CA TYR A 100 -10.38 2.77 10.47
C TYR A 100 -11.40 3.92 10.48
N GLU A 101 -10.95 5.09 10.91
CA GLU A 101 -11.68 6.33 10.66
C GLU A 101 -11.53 6.70 9.19
N MET A 102 -12.65 6.69 8.46
CA MET A 102 -12.70 6.98 7.04
C MET A 102 -13.34 8.34 6.81
N GLU A 103 -12.64 9.22 6.10
CA GLU A 103 -13.22 10.45 5.57
C GLU A 103 -13.55 10.23 4.10
N PHE A 104 -14.78 10.56 3.69
CA PHE A 104 -15.24 10.45 2.32
C PHE A 104 -15.36 11.84 1.69
N ASN A 105 -14.86 11.99 0.49
CA ASN A 105 -15.09 13.20 -0.30
C ASN A 105 -16.48 13.16 -0.97
N GLN A 106 -16.90 14.29 -1.58
CA GLN A 106 -18.25 14.40 -2.13
C GLN A 106 -18.50 13.41 -3.28
N ASP A 107 -17.50 13.19 -4.15
CA ASP A 107 -17.63 12.24 -5.27
C ASP A 107 -17.87 10.81 -4.76
N GLU A 108 -17.23 10.43 -3.64
CA GLU A 108 -17.41 9.12 -3.01
C GLU A 108 -18.79 8.99 -2.35
N ILE A 109 -19.26 10.04 -1.70
CA ILE A 109 -20.60 10.07 -1.10
C ILE A 109 -21.67 9.94 -2.20
N ASP A 110 -21.53 10.68 -3.30
CA ASP A 110 -22.47 10.65 -4.42
C ASP A 110 -22.49 9.27 -5.12
N LEU A 111 -21.38 8.53 -5.09
CA LEU A 111 -21.31 7.19 -5.64
C LEU A 111 -21.97 6.14 -4.74
N MET A 112 -22.05 6.38 -3.42
CA MET A 112 -22.66 5.46 -2.44
C MET A 112 -24.19 5.60 -2.35
N MET A 113 -24.76 6.72 -2.82
CA MET A 113 -26.21 6.97 -2.84
C MET A 113 -26.88 6.48 -4.13
#